data_7c9098898c8ff5d88c817a843ec54d85
#
_entry.id   7c9098898c8ff5d88c817a843ec54d85
#
_cell.length_a   1.000
_cell.length_b   1.000
_cell.length_c   1.000
_cell.angle_alpha   90.00
_cell.angle_beta   90.00
_cell.angle_gamma   90.00
#
_symmetry.space_group_name_H-M   'P 1'
#
loop_
_entity.id
_entity.type
_entity.pdbx_description
1 polymer ?
#
loop_
_entity_poly.entity_id
_entity_poly.type
_entity_poly.pdbx_seq_one_letter_code
_entity_poly.pdbx_strand_id
1 'polypeptide(L)'
;MLTRGSSGRTAEVAGRLREIAADLLATGEIDVFVGYEEGTLPLRTSPAFLTRPDDVSRLVWNYMCENNLAVYLPGLKGRVGVVVKGCDVRALVNLVVERQVRRDDVKIVGVPCGGVVDRRKLMAVLGEGQKTIRSAAETADGAVVVAVTGDGSERAIPIDEVL
;
A
#
# COMPACT_ATOMS: atom_id res chain seq x y z
N MET A 1 4.68 -13.60 -21.96
CA MET A 1 5.85 -13.45 -21.09
C MET A 1 5.90 -12.02 -20.60
N LEU A 2 5.32 -11.73 -19.44
CA LEU A 2 5.25 -10.37 -18.89
C LEU A 2 6.58 -10.09 -18.20
N THR A 3 7.38 -9.22 -18.77
CA THR A 3 8.62 -8.71 -18.17
C THR A 3 8.26 -7.91 -16.92
N ARG A 4 8.62 -8.45 -15.75
CA ARG A 4 8.52 -7.79 -14.44
C ARG A 4 9.62 -6.71 -14.33
N GLY A 5 9.37 -5.55 -14.88
CA GLY A 5 10.15 -4.35 -14.57
C GLY A 5 9.44 -3.60 -13.44
N SER A 6 9.96 -3.59 -12.24
CA SER A 6 9.09 -3.37 -11.10
C SER A 6 9.32 -2.14 -10.24
N SER A 7 10.48 -1.53 -10.20
CA SER A 7 10.77 -0.51 -9.18
C SER A 7 10.52 0.92 -9.57
N GLY A 8 10.85 1.29 -10.78
CA GLY A 8 10.39 2.56 -11.33
C GLY A 8 8.87 2.65 -11.30
N ARG A 9 8.19 1.49 -11.34
CA ARG A 9 6.73 1.38 -11.34
C ARG A 9 6.10 1.65 -9.99
N THR A 10 6.65 1.16 -8.87
CA THR A 10 6.07 1.45 -7.54
C THR A 10 6.19 2.92 -7.18
N ALA A 11 7.32 3.53 -7.43
CA ALA A 11 7.53 4.97 -7.23
C ALA A 11 6.63 5.82 -8.14
N GLU A 12 6.49 5.44 -9.42
CA GLU A 12 5.58 6.10 -10.37
C GLU A 12 4.13 6.00 -9.90
N VAL A 13 3.68 4.81 -9.49
CA VAL A 13 2.32 4.61 -8.96
C VAL A 13 2.11 5.44 -7.70
N ALA A 14 3.08 5.50 -6.78
CA ALA A 14 2.99 6.34 -5.59
C ALA A 14 2.87 7.83 -5.95
N GLY A 15 3.62 8.30 -6.93
CA GLY A 15 3.53 9.68 -7.45
C GLY A 15 2.13 9.97 -7.99
N ARG A 16 1.61 9.10 -8.86
CA ARG A 16 0.27 9.24 -9.44
C ARG A 16 -0.84 9.17 -8.39
N LEU A 17 -0.70 8.31 -7.38
CA LEU A 17 -1.66 8.25 -6.27
C LEU A 17 -1.73 9.57 -5.50
N ARG A 18 -0.58 10.22 -5.25
CA ARG A 18 -0.52 11.52 -4.57
C ARG A 18 -1.20 12.61 -5.40
N GLU A 19 -0.96 12.66 -6.71
CA GLU A 19 -1.61 13.60 -7.64
C GLU A 19 -3.13 13.42 -7.61
N ILE A 20 -3.62 12.20 -7.82
CA ILE A 20 -5.05 11.88 -7.83
C ILE A 20 -5.70 12.22 -6.48
N ALA A 21 -5.07 11.85 -5.37
CA ALA A 21 -5.59 12.14 -4.04
C ALA A 21 -5.66 13.64 -3.77
N ALA A 22 -4.62 14.39 -4.15
CA ALA A 22 -4.60 15.85 -4.01
C ALA A 22 -5.73 16.51 -4.81
N ASP A 23 -5.91 16.12 -6.07
CA ASP A 23 -6.94 16.67 -6.95
C ASP A 23 -8.35 16.38 -6.41
N LEU A 24 -8.64 15.13 -6.03
CA LEU A 24 -9.94 14.73 -5.51
C LEU A 24 -10.30 15.46 -4.20
N LEU A 25 -9.31 15.66 -3.32
CA LEU A 25 -9.49 16.40 -2.07
C LEU A 25 -9.63 17.91 -2.32
N ALA A 26 -8.82 18.49 -3.22
CA ALA A 26 -8.84 19.92 -3.52
C ALA A 26 -10.14 20.34 -4.23
N THR A 27 -10.66 19.51 -5.13
CA THR A 27 -11.95 19.75 -5.82
C THR A 27 -13.17 19.48 -4.94
N GLY A 28 -12.96 18.88 -3.77
CA GLY A 28 -14.04 18.47 -2.90
C GLY A 28 -14.91 17.35 -3.46
N GLU A 29 -14.40 16.56 -4.42
CA GLU A 29 -15.09 15.35 -4.90
C GLU A 29 -15.18 14.26 -3.85
N ILE A 30 -14.23 14.24 -2.92
CA ILE A 30 -14.17 13.36 -1.76
C ILE A 30 -13.92 14.16 -0.48
N ASP A 31 -14.35 13.62 0.62
CA ASP A 31 -14.14 14.19 1.96
C ASP A 31 -12.95 13.54 2.68
N VAL A 32 -12.63 12.29 2.31
CA VAL A 32 -11.48 11.54 2.83
C VAL A 32 -10.89 10.64 1.75
N PHE A 33 -9.57 10.54 1.70
CA PHE A 33 -8.84 9.59 0.86
C PHE A 33 -8.20 8.51 1.73
N VAL A 34 -8.46 7.25 1.41
CA VAL A 34 -7.93 6.07 2.12
C VAL A 34 -6.84 5.43 1.25
N GLY A 35 -5.63 5.44 1.76
CA GLY A 35 -4.45 4.88 1.10
C GLY A 35 -3.56 4.16 2.09
N TYR A 36 -2.28 4.05 1.75
CA TYR A 36 -1.26 3.46 2.59
C TYR A 36 -0.24 4.52 2.99
N GLU A 37 0.25 4.44 4.22
CA GLU A 37 1.41 5.18 4.71
C GLU A 37 2.42 4.22 5.35
N GLU A 38 3.61 4.70 5.63
CA GLU A 38 4.61 3.91 6.34
C GLU A 38 4.10 3.52 7.72
N GLY A 39 4.24 2.24 8.05
CA GLY A 39 3.88 1.71 9.35
C GLY A 39 4.96 2.00 10.41
N THR A 40 4.59 1.88 11.67
CA THR A 40 5.52 2.06 12.80
C THR A 40 6.51 0.91 12.97
N LEU A 41 6.25 -0.23 12.34
CA LEU A 41 7.13 -1.40 12.36
C LEU A 41 7.74 -1.61 10.97
N PRO A 42 8.99 -2.10 10.91
CA PRO A 42 9.59 -2.51 9.64
C PRO A 42 8.71 -3.50 8.87
N LEU A 43 8.77 -3.45 7.55
CA LEU A 43 8.01 -4.33 6.66
C LEU A 43 6.49 -4.21 6.79
N ARG A 44 5.99 -3.08 7.29
CA ARG A 44 4.57 -2.83 7.41
C ARG A 44 4.20 -1.46 6.86
N THR A 45 3.04 -1.43 6.24
CA THR A 45 2.32 -0.19 5.97
C THR A 45 1.07 -0.13 6.85
N SER A 46 0.63 1.09 7.10
CA SER A 46 -0.61 1.38 7.82
C SER A 46 -1.63 2.01 6.88
N PRO A 47 -2.93 1.87 7.13
CA PRO A 47 -3.93 2.64 6.40
C PRO A 47 -3.80 4.13 6.76
N ALA A 48 -3.75 4.97 5.73
CA ALA A 48 -3.75 6.42 5.83
C ALA A 48 -5.14 6.97 5.53
N PHE A 49 -5.61 7.90 6.35
CA PHE A 49 -6.87 8.62 6.15
C PHE A 49 -6.55 10.10 5.97
N LEU A 50 -6.66 10.60 4.75
CA LEU A 50 -6.26 11.95 4.39
C LEU A 50 -7.50 12.80 4.13
N THR A 51 -7.60 13.94 4.78
CA THR A 51 -8.71 14.89 4.62
C THR A 51 -8.26 16.21 3.98
N ARG A 52 -6.94 16.39 3.78
CA ARG A 52 -6.37 17.60 3.20
C ARG A 52 -5.42 17.26 2.06
N PRO A 53 -5.40 18.07 0.99
CA PRO A 53 -4.48 17.88 -0.13
C PRO A 53 -2.99 17.90 0.28
N ASP A 54 -2.63 18.68 1.31
CA ASP A 54 -1.24 18.82 1.76
C ASP A 54 -0.69 17.55 2.42
N ASP A 55 -1.57 16.66 2.90
CA ASP A 55 -1.17 15.44 3.60
C ASP A 55 -0.80 14.28 2.66
N VAL A 56 -0.97 14.45 1.33
CA VAL A 56 -0.76 13.37 0.35
C VAL A 56 0.67 12.87 0.26
N SER A 57 1.64 13.67 0.74
CA SER A 57 3.05 13.26 0.83
C SER A 57 3.26 12.01 1.69
N ARG A 58 2.34 11.72 2.62
CA ARG A 58 2.34 10.53 3.47
C ARG A 58 2.04 9.25 2.70
N LEU A 59 1.37 9.34 1.53
CA LEU A 59 1.00 8.17 0.75
C LEU A 59 2.22 7.44 0.21
N VAL A 60 2.23 6.13 0.40
CA VAL A 60 3.21 5.21 -0.15
C VAL A 60 2.53 4.13 -0.98
N TRP A 61 3.27 3.58 -1.94
CA TRP A 61 2.90 2.38 -2.67
C TRP A 61 4.14 1.52 -2.88
N ASN A 62 4.16 0.34 -2.29
CA ASN A 62 5.27 -0.61 -2.35
C ASN A 62 4.76 -2.04 -2.12
N TYR A 63 5.65 -3.02 -2.18
CA TYR A 63 5.32 -4.44 -1.95
C TYR A 63 4.92 -4.78 -0.51
N MET A 64 4.91 -3.82 0.41
CA MET A 64 4.48 -4.00 1.80
C MET A 64 3.02 -3.54 2.02
N CYS A 65 2.31 -3.07 0.98
CA CYS A 65 0.92 -2.63 1.03
C CYS A 65 -0.05 -3.82 1.08
N GLU A 66 -0.01 -4.59 2.17
CA GLU A 66 -0.76 -5.85 2.32
C GLU A 66 -2.24 -5.66 2.71
N ASN A 67 -2.57 -4.62 3.47
CA ASN A 67 -3.90 -4.41 4.02
C ASN A 67 -4.99 -4.30 2.93
N ASN A 68 -6.15 -4.86 3.19
CA ASN A 68 -7.35 -4.59 2.40
C ASN A 68 -8.02 -3.33 2.94
N LEU A 69 -7.93 -2.23 2.21
CA LEU A 69 -8.46 -0.94 2.65
C LEU A 69 -9.99 -0.86 2.63
N ALA A 70 -10.66 -1.74 1.89
CA ALA A 70 -12.13 -1.75 1.83
C ALA A 70 -12.77 -1.98 3.20
N VAL A 71 -12.09 -2.68 4.12
CA VAL A 71 -12.63 -2.97 5.47
C VAL A 71 -12.90 -1.72 6.32
N TYR A 72 -12.27 -0.61 5.98
CA TYR A 72 -12.44 0.64 6.74
C TYR A 72 -13.62 1.50 6.25
N LEU A 73 -14.15 1.22 5.04
CA LEU A 73 -15.19 2.04 4.41
C LEU A 73 -16.48 2.16 5.22
N PRO A 74 -17.01 1.07 5.84
CA PRO A 74 -18.26 1.16 6.60
C PRO A 74 -18.21 2.12 7.79
N GLY A 75 -17.01 2.39 8.32
CA GLY A 75 -16.82 3.32 9.45
C GLY A 75 -16.68 4.79 9.03
N LEU A 76 -16.58 5.09 7.73
CA LEU A 76 -16.33 6.44 7.23
C LEU A 76 -17.64 7.12 6.82
N LYS A 77 -17.68 8.43 7.00
CA LYS A 77 -18.81 9.28 6.59
C LYS A 77 -18.39 10.15 5.41
N GLY A 78 -19.37 10.48 4.56
CA GLY A 78 -19.14 11.32 3.38
C GLY A 78 -18.61 10.52 2.19
N ARG A 79 -18.04 11.24 1.23
CA ARG A 79 -17.51 10.67 -0.01
C ARG A 79 -16.07 10.26 0.19
N VAL A 80 -15.76 9.03 -0.15
CA VAL A 80 -14.47 8.40 0.14
C VAL A 80 -13.74 8.05 -1.15
N GLY A 81 -12.49 8.50 -1.30
CA GLY A 81 -11.55 7.95 -2.26
C GLY A 81 -10.82 6.77 -1.63
N VAL A 82 -10.64 5.67 -2.33
CA VAL A 82 -9.94 4.50 -1.78
C VAL A 82 -9.03 3.83 -2.80
N VAL A 83 -7.82 3.51 -2.38
CA VAL A 83 -6.87 2.70 -3.16
C VAL A 83 -7.29 1.24 -3.10
N VAL A 84 -7.44 0.61 -4.27
CA VAL A 84 -7.94 -0.77 -4.38
C VAL A 84 -7.00 -1.60 -5.26
N LYS A 85 -6.48 -2.70 -4.72
CA LYS A 85 -5.80 -3.75 -5.47
C LYS A 85 -6.84 -4.67 -6.15
N GLY A 86 -6.46 -5.36 -7.20
CA GLY A 86 -7.36 -6.29 -7.89
C GLY A 86 -7.98 -7.35 -6.97
N CYS A 87 -7.22 -7.85 -5.99
CA CYS A 87 -7.73 -8.81 -5.00
C CYS A 87 -8.75 -8.21 -4.02
N ASP A 88 -8.71 -6.89 -3.78
CA ASP A 88 -9.59 -6.21 -2.82
C ASP A 88 -10.94 -5.82 -3.43
N VAL A 89 -11.05 -5.81 -4.77
CA VAL A 89 -12.29 -5.41 -5.47
C VAL A 89 -13.50 -6.23 -5.00
N ARG A 90 -13.32 -7.54 -4.80
CA ARG A 90 -14.41 -8.42 -4.35
C ARG A 90 -14.95 -8.01 -2.98
N ALA A 91 -14.08 -7.62 -2.05
CA ALA A 91 -14.50 -7.14 -0.74
C ALA A 91 -15.32 -5.85 -0.86
N LEU A 92 -14.88 -4.91 -1.70
CA LEU A 92 -15.62 -3.67 -1.96
C LEU A 92 -17.00 -3.93 -2.58
N VAL A 93 -17.08 -4.85 -3.56
CA VAL A 93 -18.36 -5.23 -4.18
C VAL A 93 -19.32 -5.81 -3.13
N ASN A 94 -18.82 -6.68 -2.24
CA ASN A 94 -19.64 -7.25 -1.17
C ASN A 94 -20.19 -6.16 -0.24
N LEU A 95 -19.36 -5.18 0.18
CA LEU A 95 -19.82 -4.07 1.02
C LEU A 95 -20.95 -3.25 0.36
N VAL A 96 -20.87 -3.07 -0.96
CA VAL A 96 -21.93 -2.37 -1.71
C VAL A 96 -23.20 -3.24 -1.80
N VAL A 97 -23.07 -4.53 -2.12
CA VAL A 97 -24.19 -5.47 -2.21
C VAL A 97 -24.91 -5.62 -0.87
N GLU A 98 -24.15 -5.70 0.22
CA GLU A 98 -24.66 -5.77 1.59
C GLU A 98 -25.17 -4.43 2.13
N ARG A 99 -25.13 -3.37 1.32
CA ARG A 99 -25.56 -2.00 1.67
C ARG A 99 -24.82 -1.39 2.88
N GLN A 100 -23.62 -1.88 3.15
CA GLN A 100 -22.76 -1.30 4.18
C GLN A 100 -22.08 -0.01 3.69
N VAL A 101 -21.95 0.13 2.37
CA VAL A 101 -21.37 1.28 1.68
C VAL A 101 -22.22 1.62 0.47
N ARG A 102 -22.49 2.91 0.24
CA ARG A 102 -23.18 3.35 -0.97
C ARG A 102 -22.16 3.49 -2.10
N ARG A 103 -22.47 2.88 -3.26
CA ARG A 103 -21.56 2.92 -4.43
C ARG A 103 -21.23 4.35 -4.87
N ASP A 104 -22.22 5.26 -4.79
CA ASP A 104 -22.06 6.65 -5.24
C ASP A 104 -21.16 7.49 -4.32
N ASP A 105 -20.98 7.05 -3.08
CA ASP A 105 -20.12 7.73 -2.11
C ASP A 105 -18.65 7.27 -2.20
N VAL A 106 -18.32 6.31 -3.10
CA VAL A 106 -16.96 5.76 -3.21
C VAL A 106 -16.34 6.02 -4.57
N LYS A 107 -15.20 6.71 -4.57
CA LYS A 107 -14.27 6.85 -5.71
C LYS A 107 -13.18 5.80 -5.60
N ILE A 108 -13.11 4.90 -6.56
CA ILE A 108 -12.16 3.80 -6.57
C ILE A 108 -10.92 4.21 -7.36
N VAL A 109 -9.77 4.16 -6.75
CA VAL A 109 -8.47 4.33 -7.40
C VAL A 109 -7.81 2.96 -7.49
N GLY A 110 -7.96 2.30 -8.65
CA GLY A 110 -7.38 1.00 -8.92
C GLY A 110 -5.88 1.09 -9.15
N VAL A 111 -5.11 0.22 -8.53
CA VAL A 111 -3.65 0.18 -8.65
C VAL A 111 -3.17 -1.17 -9.17
N PRO A 112 -2.14 -1.19 -10.04
CA PRO A 112 -1.50 -2.44 -10.43
C PRO A 112 -0.78 -3.03 -9.23
N CYS A 113 -0.98 -4.33 -8.97
CA CYS A 113 -0.33 -5.04 -7.87
C CYS A 113 0.48 -6.21 -8.45
N GLY A 114 1.79 -6.19 -8.25
CA GLY A 114 2.70 -7.27 -8.65
C GLY A 114 2.82 -8.38 -7.60
N GLY A 115 2.18 -8.20 -6.46
CA GLY A 115 2.27 -9.06 -5.29
C GLY A 115 2.52 -8.25 -4.02
N VAL A 116 2.59 -8.92 -2.89
CA VAL A 116 3.00 -8.35 -1.60
C VAL A 116 4.04 -9.26 -0.96
N VAL A 117 4.96 -8.68 -0.22
CA VAL A 117 5.99 -9.44 0.49
C VAL A 117 5.36 -10.37 1.52
N ASP A 118 5.63 -11.66 1.38
CA ASP A 118 5.32 -12.62 2.44
C ASP A 118 6.39 -12.53 3.54
N ARG A 119 5.99 -11.93 4.65
CA ARG A 119 6.89 -11.76 5.80
C ARG A 119 7.42 -13.06 6.37
N ARG A 120 6.65 -14.16 6.28
CA ARG A 120 7.10 -15.48 6.77
C ARG A 120 8.25 -15.98 5.91
N LYS A 121 8.12 -15.88 4.58
CA LYS A 121 9.20 -16.22 3.66
C LYS A 121 10.43 -15.34 3.92
N LEU A 122 10.23 -14.03 4.04
CA LEU A 122 11.32 -13.09 4.32
C LEU A 122 12.04 -13.43 5.63
N MET A 123 11.31 -13.71 6.70
CA MET A 123 11.89 -14.09 7.99
C MET A 123 12.63 -15.43 7.91
N ALA A 124 12.12 -16.39 7.14
CA ALA A 124 12.79 -17.67 6.92
C ALA A 124 14.14 -17.48 6.17
N VAL A 125 14.18 -16.62 5.15
CA VAL A 125 15.41 -16.31 4.39
C VAL A 125 16.41 -15.56 5.27
N LEU A 126 15.96 -14.64 6.11
CA LEU A 126 16.82 -13.89 7.04
C LEU A 126 17.32 -14.75 8.20
N GLY A 127 16.56 -15.76 8.61
CA GLY A 127 16.88 -16.58 9.78
C GLY A 127 16.73 -15.83 11.12
N GLU A 128 16.06 -14.68 11.13
CA GLU A 128 15.96 -13.78 12.26
C GLU A 128 14.49 -13.40 12.56
N GLY A 129 14.20 -13.11 13.82
CA GLY A 129 12.89 -12.64 14.25
C GLY A 129 12.62 -11.18 13.85
N GLN A 130 11.38 -10.82 13.66
CA GLN A 130 10.96 -9.46 13.24
C GLN A 130 11.52 -8.36 14.17
N LYS A 131 11.80 -8.68 15.42
CA LYS A 131 12.36 -7.72 16.41
C LYS A 131 13.80 -7.30 16.09
N THR A 132 14.52 -8.05 15.27
CA THR A 132 15.91 -7.76 14.90
C THR A 132 16.03 -6.94 13.63
N ILE A 133 14.95 -6.76 12.87
CA ILE A 133 14.91 -5.91 11.68
C ILE A 133 14.65 -4.47 12.12
N ARG A 134 15.58 -3.56 11.86
CA ARG A 134 15.43 -2.12 12.14
C ARG A 134 14.70 -1.38 11.06
N SER A 135 14.98 -1.69 9.81
CA SER A 135 14.34 -1.07 8.64
C SER A 135 14.34 -2.03 7.47
N ALA A 136 13.42 -1.81 6.54
CA ALA A 136 13.42 -2.48 5.26
C ALA A 136 12.87 -1.52 4.19
N ALA A 137 13.48 -1.55 3.02
CA ALA A 137 13.09 -0.72 1.89
C ALA A 137 13.24 -1.50 0.57
N GLU A 138 12.49 -1.09 -0.44
CA GLU A 138 12.73 -1.52 -1.81
C GLU A 138 13.91 -0.76 -2.38
N THR A 139 14.72 -1.45 -3.17
CA THR A 139 15.77 -0.78 -3.97
C THR A 139 15.15 -0.03 -5.14
N ALA A 140 15.87 0.96 -5.67
CA ALA A 140 15.37 1.79 -6.78
C ALA A 140 15.06 0.99 -8.06
N ASP A 141 15.63 -0.17 -8.27
CA ASP A 141 15.37 -1.09 -9.38
C ASP A 141 14.24 -2.12 -9.05
N GLY A 142 13.68 -2.11 -7.81
CA GLY A 142 12.52 -2.87 -7.35
C GLY A 142 12.68 -4.39 -7.40
N ALA A 143 13.90 -4.80 -7.46
CA ALA A 143 14.22 -6.21 -7.55
C ALA A 143 14.48 -6.82 -6.16
N VAL A 144 14.65 -6.01 -5.14
CA VAL A 144 15.22 -6.46 -3.86
C VAL A 144 14.61 -5.73 -2.68
N VAL A 145 14.35 -6.45 -1.60
CA VAL A 145 14.07 -5.88 -0.28
C VAL A 145 15.38 -5.86 0.50
N VAL A 146 15.79 -4.69 0.94
CA VAL A 146 16.95 -4.56 1.84
C VAL A 146 16.45 -4.54 3.27
N ALA A 147 16.88 -5.52 4.06
CA ALA A 147 16.60 -5.56 5.48
C ALA A 147 17.88 -5.20 6.25
N VAL A 148 17.75 -4.21 7.15
CA VAL A 148 18.81 -3.84 8.10
C VAL A 148 18.51 -4.51 9.42
N THR A 149 19.42 -5.37 9.87
CA THR A 149 19.27 -6.14 11.12
C THR A 149 19.72 -5.38 12.35
N GLY A 150 19.51 -5.95 13.53
CA GLY A 150 19.83 -5.32 14.80
C GLY A 150 21.30 -5.02 15.03
N ASP A 151 22.21 -5.77 14.37
CA ASP A 151 23.66 -5.57 14.39
C ASP A 151 24.15 -4.54 13.35
N GLY A 152 23.23 -3.99 12.56
CA GLY A 152 23.52 -3.02 11.51
C GLY A 152 23.94 -3.65 10.16
N SER A 153 23.94 -4.98 10.05
CA SER A 153 24.17 -5.63 8.75
C SER A 153 23.00 -5.42 7.81
N GLU A 154 23.31 -5.23 6.52
CA GLU A 154 22.30 -5.14 5.46
C GLU A 154 22.26 -6.46 4.69
N ARG A 155 21.05 -6.93 4.42
CA ARG A 155 20.82 -8.10 3.58
C ARG A 155 19.87 -7.74 2.45
N ALA A 156 20.34 -7.96 1.23
CA ALA A 156 19.54 -7.78 0.03
C ALA A 156 18.90 -9.13 -0.35
N ILE A 157 17.60 -9.16 -0.55
CA ILE A 157 16.83 -10.36 -0.86
C ILE A 157 16.04 -10.11 -2.13
N PRO A 158 16.18 -10.94 -3.16
CA PRO A 158 15.41 -10.83 -4.39
C PRO A 158 13.91 -10.85 -4.09
N ILE A 159 13.17 -9.92 -4.68
CA ILE A 159 11.74 -9.79 -4.41
C ILE A 159 10.96 -11.06 -4.76
N ASP A 160 11.38 -11.78 -5.80
CA ASP A 160 10.74 -13.02 -6.26
C ASP A 160 10.85 -14.18 -5.24
N GLU A 161 11.82 -14.13 -4.32
CA GLU A 161 11.97 -15.12 -3.25
C GLU A 161 10.95 -14.91 -2.11
N VAL A 162 10.41 -13.70 -2.00
CA VAL A 162 9.58 -13.27 -0.86
C VAL A 162 8.16 -12.81 -1.25
N LEU A 163 7.81 -12.85 -2.53
CA LEU A 163 6.44 -12.67 -3.01
C LEU A 163 5.56 -13.90 -2.82
#